data_70ae05fa5a2caf5de416c2294cd28cc6
#
_entry.id   70ae05fa5a2caf5de416c2294cd28cc6
#
_cell.length_a   1.000
_cell.length_b   1.000
_cell.length_c   1.000
_cell.angle_alpha   90.00
_cell.angle_beta   90.00
_cell.angle_gamma   90.00
#
_symmetry.space_group_name_H-M   'P 1'
#
loop_
_entity.id
_entity.type
_entity.pdbx_description
1 polymer ?
#
loop_
_entity_poly.entity_id
_entity_poly.type
_entity_poly.pdbx_seq_one_letter_code
_entity_poly.pdbx_strand_id
1 'polypeptide(L)'
;MPTGRATHGTTLIVFGLLLNTPPLAAADCEMTQEYLTCMDKSNGNTAEMTDCISAETARQDARLNENYKRLMSKLSAKRKNSLQVAQRAWVKFRDANCSFYSDPEGGTAALLDGRDCFLQATANRAKELKNLTR
;
A
#
# COMPACT_ATOMS: atom_id res chain seq x y z
N MET A 1 -70.06 28.84 27.63
CA MET A 1 -69.56 28.28 26.37
C MET A 1 -68.20 28.85 26.10
N PRO A 2 -67.12 28.13 26.18
CA PRO A 2 -65.92 28.48 25.49
C PRO A 2 -65.46 27.32 24.62
N THR A 3 -65.11 27.68 23.39
CA THR A 3 -64.65 26.84 22.32
C THR A 3 -63.20 26.53 22.47
N GLY A 4 -62.85 25.24 22.62
CA GLY A 4 -61.47 24.76 22.61
C GLY A 4 -60.91 24.66 21.21
N ARG A 5 -59.79 25.28 20.99
CA ARG A 5 -59.02 25.26 19.71
C ARG A 5 -57.87 24.23 19.85
N ALA A 6 -58.01 23.14 19.09
CA ALA A 6 -56.96 22.11 19.03
C ALA A 6 -55.84 22.60 18.08
N THR A 7 -54.63 22.68 18.62
CA THR A 7 -53.41 22.95 17.84
C THR A 7 -52.78 21.61 17.43
N HIS A 8 -52.83 21.30 16.11
CA HIS A 8 -52.12 20.16 15.56
C HIS A 8 -50.63 20.50 15.48
N GLY A 9 -49.81 19.87 16.33
CA GLY A 9 -48.37 19.92 16.24
C GLY A 9 -47.87 18.99 15.12
N THR A 10 -47.36 19.56 14.03
CA THR A 10 -46.72 18.83 12.96
C THR A 10 -45.30 18.45 13.38
N THR A 11 -45.07 17.19 13.75
CA THR A 11 -43.73 16.68 14.04
C THR A 11 -43.00 16.41 12.72
N LEU A 12 -42.03 17.27 12.40
CA LEU A 12 -41.09 17.03 11.29
C LEU A 12 -40.08 15.95 11.69
N ILE A 13 -40.24 14.74 11.14
CA ILE A 13 -39.25 13.66 11.24
C ILE A 13 -38.17 13.98 10.23
N VAL A 14 -37.02 14.51 10.72
CA VAL A 14 -35.79 14.65 9.91
C VAL A 14 -35.19 13.27 9.76
N PHE A 15 -35.40 12.66 8.61
CA PHE A 15 -34.74 11.42 8.21
C PHE A 15 -33.25 11.75 7.88
N GLY A 16 -32.38 11.59 8.89
CA GLY A 16 -30.95 11.73 8.70
C GLY A 16 -30.42 10.62 7.77
N LEU A 17 -30.10 10.98 6.53
CA LEU A 17 -29.40 10.10 5.59
C LEU A 17 -27.97 9.90 6.12
N LEU A 18 -27.74 8.80 6.85
CA LEU A 18 -26.39 8.36 7.20
C LEU A 18 -25.68 7.96 5.91
N LEU A 19 -24.88 8.86 5.35
CA LEU A 19 -23.92 8.56 4.29
C LEU A 19 -22.90 7.58 4.85
N ASN A 20 -23.15 6.30 4.65
CA ASN A 20 -22.22 5.21 4.95
C ASN A 20 -21.14 5.24 3.85
N THR A 21 -20.19 6.20 3.95
CA THR A 21 -18.99 6.19 3.12
C THR A 21 -18.15 4.99 3.53
N PRO A 22 -17.90 4.01 2.63
CA PRO A 22 -16.95 2.95 2.96
C PRO A 22 -15.62 3.60 3.28
N PRO A 23 -14.87 3.10 4.30
CA PRO A 23 -13.53 3.60 4.54
C PRO A 23 -12.73 3.40 3.26
N LEU A 24 -12.04 4.46 2.82
CA LEU A 24 -11.02 4.35 1.79
C LEU A 24 -10.07 3.26 2.29
N ALA A 25 -10.12 2.08 1.66
CA ALA A 25 -9.21 1.00 1.99
C ALA A 25 -7.81 1.56 1.76
N ALA A 26 -7.11 1.90 2.85
CA ALA A 26 -5.68 2.09 2.82
C ALA A 26 -5.13 0.88 2.06
N ALA A 27 -4.27 1.12 1.08
CA ALA A 27 -3.66 0.04 0.31
C ALA A 27 -2.75 -0.72 1.28
N ASP A 28 -3.35 -1.66 2.05
CA ASP A 28 -2.61 -2.52 2.94
C ASP A 28 -1.61 -3.32 2.11
N CYS A 29 -0.36 -2.87 2.13
CA CYS A 29 0.75 -3.71 1.74
C CYS A 29 0.71 -4.94 2.63
N GLU A 30 0.43 -6.10 2.05
CA GLU A 30 0.44 -7.37 2.76
C GLU A 30 1.89 -7.74 3.14
N MET A 31 2.41 -7.12 4.19
CA MET A 31 3.67 -7.55 4.80
C MET A 31 3.47 -8.92 5.45
N THR A 32 4.53 -9.73 5.46
CA THR A 32 4.44 -11.05 6.08
C THR A 32 4.37 -10.97 7.61
N GLN A 33 3.80 -11.98 8.25
CA GLN A 33 3.79 -12.06 9.70
C GLN A 33 5.20 -12.19 10.27
N GLU A 34 6.12 -12.80 9.53
CA GLU A 34 7.54 -12.88 9.87
C GLU A 34 8.18 -11.50 9.98
N TYR A 35 7.87 -10.61 9.03
CA TYR A 35 8.34 -9.23 9.06
C TYR A 35 7.82 -8.47 10.28
N LEU A 36 6.52 -8.55 10.55
CA LEU A 36 5.91 -7.87 11.70
C LEU A 36 6.53 -8.35 13.01
N THR A 37 6.71 -9.66 13.15
CA THR A 37 7.33 -10.27 14.34
C THR A 37 8.81 -9.88 14.46
N CYS A 38 9.54 -9.79 13.35
CA CYS A 38 10.93 -9.37 13.31
C CYS A 38 11.08 -7.93 13.78
N MET A 39 10.26 -7.02 13.23
CA MET A 39 10.26 -5.61 13.60
C MET A 39 9.92 -5.38 15.07
N ASP A 40 8.94 -6.12 15.61
CA ASP A 40 8.58 -6.06 17.02
C ASP A 40 9.76 -6.47 17.94
N LYS A 41 10.45 -7.55 17.57
CA LYS A 41 11.60 -8.04 18.34
C LYS A 41 12.84 -7.15 18.28
N SER A 42 12.96 -6.32 17.26
CA SER A 42 14.12 -5.43 17.10
C SER A 42 14.22 -4.34 18.17
N ASN A 43 13.11 -4.06 18.89
CA ASN A 43 13.04 -3.04 19.94
C ASN A 43 13.66 -1.68 19.52
N GLY A 44 13.55 -1.31 18.26
CA GLY A 44 14.12 -0.08 17.71
C GLY A 44 15.61 -0.14 17.40
N ASN A 45 16.25 -1.30 17.47
CA ASN A 45 17.62 -1.47 17.03
C ASN A 45 17.73 -1.34 15.52
N THR A 46 18.44 -0.31 15.04
CA THR A 46 18.52 0.04 13.62
C THR A 46 19.11 -1.09 12.75
N ALA A 47 20.12 -1.81 13.25
CA ALA A 47 20.72 -2.91 12.50
C ALA A 47 19.72 -4.07 12.34
N GLU A 48 19.04 -4.46 13.41
CA GLU A 48 18.03 -5.51 13.38
C GLU A 48 16.83 -5.12 12.51
N MET A 49 16.34 -3.87 12.60
CA MET A 49 15.29 -3.35 11.72
C MET A 49 15.72 -3.42 10.24
N THR A 50 16.99 -3.07 9.94
CA THR A 50 17.54 -3.16 8.60
C THR A 50 17.51 -4.60 8.06
N ASP A 51 17.86 -5.58 8.89
CA ASP A 51 17.82 -7.00 8.52
C ASP A 51 16.40 -7.48 8.28
N CYS A 52 15.44 -7.06 9.13
CA CYS A 52 14.01 -7.37 8.94
C CYS A 52 13.48 -6.81 7.62
N ILE A 53 13.77 -5.53 7.31
CA ILE A 53 13.36 -4.87 6.07
C ILE A 53 13.98 -5.58 4.85
N SER A 54 15.26 -5.94 4.93
CA SER A 54 15.98 -6.60 3.84
C SER A 54 15.38 -7.99 3.54
N ALA A 55 15.10 -8.77 4.58
CA ALA A 55 14.48 -10.09 4.44
C ALA A 55 13.07 -9.99 3.84
N GLU A 56 12.26 -9.03 4.28
CA GLU A 56 10.93 -8.82 3.72
C GLU A 56 11.00 -8.32 2.28
N THR A 57 11.93 -7.43 1.97
CA THR A 57 12.14 -6.94 0.60
C THR A 57 12.42 -8.09 -0.36
N ALA A 58 13.24 -9.06 0.03
CA ALA A 58 13.52 -10.24 -0.78
C ALA A 58 12.25 -11.09 -1.01
N ARG A 59 11.38 -11.26 0.00
CA ARG A 59 10.09 -11.96 -0.14
C ARG A 59 9.15 -11.22 -1.09
N GLN A 60 9.04 -9.91 -0.94
CA GLN A 60 8.16 -9.09 -1.79
C GLN A 60 8.68 -9.01 -3.23
N ASP A 61 9.99 -9.00 -3.45
CA ASP A 61 10.58 -9.05 -4.79
C ASP A 61 10.29 -10.40 -5.48
N ALA A 62 10.39 -11.50 -4.75
CA ALA A 62 10.00 -12.83 -5.26
C ALA A 62 8.52 -12.85 -5.68
N ARG A 63 7.61 -12.31 -4.85
CA ARG A 63 6.17 -12.17 -5.16
C ARG A 63 5.93 -11.28 -6.38
N LEU A 64 6.64 -10.16 -6.48
CA LEU A 64 6.57 -9.25 -7.64
C LEU A 64 6.94 -10.00 -8.92
N ASN A 65 8.07 -10.69 -8.92
CA ASN A 65 8.58 -11.43 -10.08
C ASN A 65 7.62 -12.58 -10.48
N GLU A 66 7.06 -13.29 -9.53
CA GLU A 66 6.05 -14.33 -9.80
C GLU A 66 4.80 -13.74 -10.45
N ASN A 67 4.24 -12.67 -9.88
CA ASN A 67 3.06 -12.01 -10.41
C ASN A 67 3.31 -11.40 -11.79
N TYR A 68 4.49 -10.81 -12.00
CA TYR A 68 4.90 -10.32 -13.33
C TYR A 68 4.92 -11.44 -14.37
N LYS A 69 5.55 -12.58 -14.08
CA LYS A 69 5.59 -13.75 -14.98
C LYS A 69 4.18 -14.26 -15.26
N ARG A 70 3.34 -14.36 -14.24
CA ARG A 70 1.95 -14.80 -14.38
C ARG A 70 1.12 -13.86 -15.25
N LEU A 71 1.26 -12.56 -15.06
CA LEU A 71 0.60 -11.57 -15.91
C LEU A 71 1.11 -11.65 -17.35
N MET A 72 2.43 -11.70 -17.53
CA MET A 72 3.05 -11.82 -18.87
C MET A 72 2.52 -13.03 -19.65
N SER A 73 2.29 -14.17 -19.00
CA SER A 73 1.79 -15.38 -19.70
C SER A 73 0.38 -15.21 -20.27
N LYS A 74 -0.42 -14.29 -19.72
CA LYS A 74 -1.82 -14.04 -20.12
C LYS A 74 -1.98 -12.93 -21.20
N LEU A 75 -0.92 -12.18 -21.49
CA LEU A 75 -1.00 -11.01 -22.35
C LEU A 75 -0.68 -11.33 -23.82
N SER A 76 -1.29 -10.57 -24.74
CA SER A 76 -0.89 -10.54 -26.16
C SER A 76 0.50 -9.94 -26.33
N ALA A 77 1.17 -10.18 -27.47
CA ALA A 77 2.52 -9.67 -27.76
C ALA A 77 2.62 -8.14 -27.57
N LYS A 78 1.63 -7.39 -28.07
CA LYS A 78 1.58 -5.92 -27.93
C LYS A 78 1.52 -5.51 -26.45
N ARG A 79 0.66 -6.17 -25.66
CA ARG A 79 0.50 -5.88 -24.23
C ARG A 79 1.73 -6.29 -23.41
N LYS A 80 2.41 -7.38 -23.78
CA LYS A 80 3.69 -7.78 -23.16
C LYS A 80 4.73 -6.67 -23.30
N ASN A 81 4.91 -6.12 -24.50
CA ASN A 81 5.84 -5.01 -24.73
C ASN A 81 5.47 -3.78 -23.86
N SER A 82 4.18 -3.42 -23.81
CA SER A 82 3.73 -2.31 -22.97
C SER A 82 4.05 -2.53 -21.49
N LEU A 83 3.81 -3.76 -20.96
CA LEU A 83 4.11 -4.09 -19.57
C LEU A 83 5.62 -4.07 -19.30
N GLN A 84 6.46 -4.54 -20.24
CA GLN A 84 7.92 -4.47 -20.10
C GLN A 84 8.42 -3.03 -20.02
N VAL A 85 7.90 -2.13 -20.86
CA VAL A 85 8.25 -0.70 -20.82
C VAL A 85 7.84 -0.09 -19.50
N ALA A 86 6.59 -0.34 -19.04
CA ALA A 86 6.07 0.15 -17.78
C ALA A 86 6.88 -0.37 -16.58
N GLN A 87 7.26 -1.66 -16.58
CA GLN A 87 8.05 -2.24 -15.49
C GLN A 87 9.45 -1.65 -15.41
N ARG A 88 10.12 -1.43 -16.54
CA ARG A 88 11.44 -0.77 -16.56
C ARG A 88 11.37 0.67 -16.06
N ALA A 89 10.34 1.42 -16.46
CA ALA A 89 10.14 2.79 -16.00
C ALA A 89 9.87 2.82 -14.50
N TRP A 90 9.04 1.89 -14.00
CA TRP A 90 8.75 1.74 -12.59
C TRP A 90 10.01 1.42 -11.75
N VAL A 91 10.85 0.50 -12.19
CA VAL A 91 12.12 0.18 -11.49
C VAL A 91 12.99 1.44 -11.37
N LYS A 92 13.17 2.19 -12.46
CA LYS A 92 13.95 3.44 -12.43
C LYS A 92 13.35 4.47 -11.48
N PHE A 93 12.02 4.61 -11.50
CA PHE A 93 11.32 5.52 -10.59
C PHE A 93 11.52 5.10 -9.14
N ARG A 94 11.28 3.81 -8.79
CA ARG A 94 11.47 3.29 -7.44
C ARG A 94 12.87 3.58 -6.93
N ASP A 95 13.88 3.22 -7.71
CA ASP A 95 15.28 3.33 -7.29
C ASP A 95 15.66 4.81 -7.06
N ALA A 96 15.29 5.71 -7.98
CA ALA A 96 15.54 7.15 -7.84
C ALA A 96 14.76 7.76 -6.67
N ASN A 97 13.47 7.43 -6.53
CA ASN A 97 12.62 7.93 -5.46
C ASN A 97 13.13 7.50 -4.09
N CYS A 98 13.44 6.21 -3.91
CA CYS A 98 13.90 5.71 -2.61
C CYS A 98 15.34 6.10 -2.29
N SER A 99 16.18 6.39 -3.30
CA SER A 99 17.48 7.01 -3.12
C SER A 99 17.36 8.42 -2.53
N PHE A 100 16.33 9.16 -2.88
CA PHE A 100 16.06 10.49 -2.31
C PHE A 100 15.78 10.42 -0.80
N TYR A 101 15.05 9.38 -0.33
CA TYR A 101 14.82 9.17 1.10
C TYR A 101 16.06 8.72 1.86
N SER A 102 17.03 8.10 1.18
CA SER A 102 18.32 7.68 1.76
C SER A 102 19.31 8.84 1.83
N ASP A 103 18.89 9.97 2.42
CA ASP A 103 19.74 11.16 2.55
C ASP A 103 21.07 10.81 3.27
N PRO A 104 22.22 10.98 2.60
CA PRO A 104 23.53 10.69 3.22
C PRO A 104 23.82 11.52 4.48
N GLU A 105 23.20 12.69 4.62
CA GLU A 105 23.36 13.58 5.76
C GLU A 105 22.37 13.29 6.89
N GLY A 106 21.34 12.47 6.61
CA GLY A 106 20.27 12.13 7.55
C GLY A 106 20.60 11.01 8.55
N GLY A 107 21.81 10.45 8.48
CA GLY A 107 22.26 9.39 9.38
C GLY A 107 21.50 8.07 9.22
N THR A 108 21.42 7.30 10.32
CA THR A 108 20.81 5.96 10.31
C THR A 108 19.31 5.97 10.08
N ALA A 109 18.61 7.05 10.46
CA ALA A 109 17.17 7.21 10.22
C ALA A 109 16.87 7.28 8.72
N ALA A 110 17.58 8.15 7.98
CA ALA A 110 17.40 8.26 6.54
C ALA A 110 17.76 6.97 5.79
N LEU A 111 18.74 6.21 6.30
CA LEU A 111 19.06 4.89 5.75
C LEU A 111 17.85 3.93 5.89
N LEU A 112 17.18 3.93 7.04
CA LEU A 112 15.98 3.13 7.25
C LEU A 112 14.83 3.60 6.35
N ASP A 113 14.62 4.92 6.24
CA ASP A 113 13.57 5.50 5.41
C ASP A 113 13.72 5.11 3.94
N GLY A 114 14.95 5.14 3.41
CA GLY A 114 15.23 4.68 2.05
C GLY A 114 14.97 3.20 1.83
N ARG A 115 15.32 2.36 2.80
CA ARG A 115 15.07 0.91 2.76
C ARG A 115 13.59 0.58 2.88
N ASP A 116 12.88 1.25 3.77
CA ASP A 116 11.44 1.08 3.92
C ASP A 116 10.69 1.55 2.67
N CYS A 117 11.08 2.70 2.10
CA CYS A 117 10.56 3.15 0.80
C CYS A 117 10.68 2.06 -0.27
N PHE A 118 11.84 1.42 -0.38
CA PHE A 118 12.09 0.37 -1.36
C PHE A 118 11.22 -0.87 -1.11
N LEU A 119 11.08 -1.30 0.14
CA LEU A 119 10.20 -2.38 0.56
C LEU A 119 8.75 -2.09 0.19
N GLN A 120 8.23 -0.93 0.62
CA GLN A 120 6.83 -0.52 0.38
C GLN A 120 6.52 -0.44 -1.12
N ALA A 121 7.40 0.19 -1.89
CA ALA A 121 7.23 0.29 -3.34
C ALA A 121 7.19 -1.10 -4.00
N THR A 122 8.08 -2.00 -3.60
CA THR A 122 8.15 -3.37 -4.14
C THR A 122 6.90 -4.18 -3.80
N ALA A 123 6.43 -4.13 -2.55
CA ALA A 123 5.23 -4.82 -2.10
C ALA A 123 3.97 -4.28 -2.80
N ASN A 124 3.85 -2.96 -2.95
CA ASN A 124 2.76 -2.33 -3.69
C ASN A 124 2.72 -2.78 -5.15
N ARG A 125 3.88 -2.84 -5.81
CA ARG A 125 3.96 -3.32 -7.19
C ARG A 125 3.62 -4.79 -7.33
N ALA A 126 4.04 -5.63 -6.39
CA ALA A 126 3.67 -7.05 -6.35
C ALA A 126 2.14 -7.21 -6.27
N LYS A 127 1.48 -6.44 -5.40
CA LYS A 127 0.02 -6.43 -5.25
C LYS A 127 -0.69 -5.94 -6.52
N GLU A 128 -0.21 -4.85 -7.12
CA GLU A 128 -0.75 -4.31 -8.37
C GLU A 128 -0.72 -5.36 -9.50
N LEU A 129 0.44 -5.98 -9.73
CA LEU A 129 0.59 -7.02 -10.76
C LEU A 129 -0.30 -8.24 -10.50
N LYS A 130 -0.47 -8.64 -9.23
CA LYS A 130 -1.43 -9.69 -8.83
C LYS A 130 -2.85 -9.32 -9.23
N ASN A 131 -3.26 -8.09 -8.97
CA ASN A 131 -4.61 -7.62 -9.26
C ASN A 131 -4.91 -7.54 -10.78
N LEU A 132 -3.91 -7.24 -11.59
CA LEU A 132 -4.03 -7.22 -13.05
C LEU A 132 -4.13 -8.62 -13.68
N THR A 133 -3.90 -9.68 -12.91
CA THR A 133 -4.02 -11.07 -13.39
C THR A 133 -5.42 -11.68 -13.21
N ARG A 134 -6.34 -10.96 -12.57
CA ARG A 134 -7.72 -11.39 -12.30
C ARG A 134 -8.61 -11.33 -13.53
#